data_5760c80d50e426ee83236f105734bf0c
#
_entry.id   5760c80d50e426ee83236f105734bf0c
#
_cell.length_a   1.000
_cell.length_b   1.000
_cell.length_c   1.000
_cell.angle_alpha   90.00
_cell.angle_beta   90.00
_cell.angle_gamma   90.00
#
_symmetry.space_group_name_H-M   'P 1'
#
loop_
_entity.id
_entity.type
_entity.pdbx_description
1 polymer ?
#
loop_
_entity_poly.entity_id
_entity_poly.type
_entity_poly.pdbx_seq_one_letter_code
_entity_poly.pdbx_strand_id
1 'polypeptide(L)'
;MEERTTDEVAAIFAAASDSVTVINTAKTSDETTDEYNDKIKRNVEHLEIIKGYKKLDESTSIWTTEDFTAIDAAITKGKSVYGG
;
A
#
# COMPACT_ATOMS: atom_id res chain seq x y z
N MET A 1 19.97 5.49 -17.92
CA MET A 1 19.20 4.47 -17.22
C MET A 1 17.76 4.47 -17.69
N GLU A 2 17.18 3.29 -17.82
CA GLU A 2 15.79 3.18 -18.26
C GLU A 2 14.84 3.41 -17.08
N GLU A 3 13.72 4.03 -17.35
CA GLU A 3 12.64 4.14 -16.38
C GLU A 3 11.83 2.84 -16.38
N ARG A 4 11.04 2.62 -15.31
CA ARG A 4 10.11 1.51 -15.29
C ARG A 4 9.12 1.64 -16.43
N THR A 5 8.75 0.52 -17.05
CA THR A 5 7.79 0.53 -18.13
C THR A 5 6.41 0.98 -17.61
N THR A 6 5.57 1.45 -18.53
CA THR A 6 4.19 1.83 -18.20
C THR A 6 3.45 0.67 -17.54
N ASP A 7 3.64 -0.56 -18.02
CA ASP A 7 2.98 -1.73 -17.47
C ASP A 7 3.45 -2.04 -16.04
N GLU A 8 4.74 -1.91 -15.77
CA GLU A 8 5.29 -2.11 -14.43
C GLU A 8 4.74 -1.09 -13.44
N VAL A 9 4.69 0.19 -13.83
CA VAL A 9 4.14 1.25 -12.98
C VAL A 9 2.65 1.02 -12.74
N ALA A 10 1.90 0.65 -13.79
CA ALA A 10 0.47 0.37 -13.66
C ALA A 10 0.22 -0.79 -12.70
N ALA A 11 1.04 -1.84 -12.76
CA ALA A 11 0.92 -2.99 -11.85
C ALA A 11 1.18 -2.59 -10.39
N ILE A 12 2.17 -1.73 -10.15
CA ILE A 12 2.48 -1.23 -8.81
C ILE A 12 1.33 -0.35 -8.28
N PHE A 13 0.80 0.52 -9.12
CA PHE A 13 -0.35 1.36 -8.75
C PHE A 13 -1.59 0.51 -8.42
N ALA A 14 -1.85 -0.52 -9.23
CA ALA A 14 -2.98 -1.44 -8.98
C ALA A 14 -2.80 -2.16 -7.65
N ALA A 15 -1.62 -2.67 -7.36
CA ALA A 15 -1.32 -3.34 -6.09
C ALA A 15 -1.49 -2.39 -4.90
N ALA A 16 -1.04 -1.15 -5.03
CA ALA A 16 -1.21 -0.14 -3.98
C ALA A 16 -2.69 0.17 -3.74
N SER A 17 -3.45 0.35 -4.82
CA SER A 17 -4.88 0.60 -4.74
C SER A 17 -5.61 -0.55 -4.05
N ASP A 18 -5.27 -1.78 -4.38
CA ASP A 18 -5.85 -2.97 -3.75
C ASP A 18 -5.55 -3.00 -2.26
N SER A 19 -4.30 -2.72 -1.87
CA SER A 19 -3.91 -2.69 -0.45
C SER A 19 -4.65 -1.60 0.32
N VAL A 20 -4.78 -0.40 -0.26
CA VAL A 20 -5.54 0.70 0.34
C VAL A 20 -7.00 0.29 0.50
N THR A 21 -7.59 -0.35 -0.50
CA THR A 21 -8.98 -0.82 -0.45
C THR A 21 -9.18 -1.84 0.67
N VAL A 22 -8.27 -2.80 0.80
CA VAL A 22 -8.33 -3.81 1.88
C VAL A 22 -8.29 -3.14 3.25
N ILE A 23 -7.37 -2.19 3.44
CA ILE A 23 -7.22 -1.48 4.71
C ILE A 23 -8.48 -0.67 5.04
N ASN A 24 -9.14 -0.13 4.04
CA ASN A 24 -10.35 0.68 4.21
C ASN A 24 -11.63 -0.16 4.33
N THR A 25 -11.54 -1.47 4.14
CA THR A 25 -12.67 -2.38 4.25
C THR A 25 -12.80 -2.89 5.68
N ALA A 26 -13.98 -2.76 6.26
CA ALA A 26 -14.25 -3.19 7.62
C ALA A 26 -14.17 -4.72 7.75
N LYS A 27 -13.83 -5.19 8.95
CA LYS A 27 -13.84 -6.61 9.27
C LYS A 27 -15.23 -7.20 9.01
N THR A 28 -15.28 -8.35 8.36
CA THR A 28 -16.53 -9.08 8.14
C THR A 28 -16.83 -10.02 9.31
N SER A 29 -18.06 -10.49 9.39
CA SER A 29 -18.47 -11.44 10.45
C SER A 29 -17.81 -12.82 10.29
N ASP A 30 -17.32 -13.12 9.08
CA ASP A 30 -16.67 -14.40 8.78
C ASP A 30 -15.19 -14.42 9.19
N GLU A 31 -14.62 -13.26 9.46
CA GLU A 31 -13.22 -13.15 9.86
C GLU A 31 -13.08 -13.09 11.37
N THR A 32 -12.05 -13.76 11.91
CA THR A 32 -11.66 -13.53 13.30
C THR A 32 -10.89 -12.21 13.40
N THR A 33 -10.80 -11.68 14.63
CA THR A 33 -10.00 -10.47 14.86
C THR A 33 -8.55 -10.67 14.46
N ASP A 34 -7.97 -11.83 14.78
CA ASP A 34 -6.58 -12.15 14.43
C ASP A 34 -6.38 -12.23 12.93
N GLU A 35 -7.30 -12.88 12.22
CA GLU A 35 -7.23 -12.97 10.76
C GLU A 35 -7.31 -11.60 10.10
N TYR A 36 -8.21 -10.75 10.57
CA TYR A 36 -8.36 -9.40 10.05
C TYR A 36 -7.12 -8.56 10.33
N ASN A 37 -6.63 -8.58 11.56
CA ASN A 37 -5.44 -7.83 11.95
C ASN A 37 -4.21 -8.26 11.13
N ASP A 38 -4.04 -9.56 10.89
CA ASP A 38 -2.94 -10.07 10.08
C ASP A 38 -3.05 -9.60 8.63
N LYS A 39 -4.25 -9.64 8.06
CA LYS A 39 -4.51 -9.15 6.71
C LYS A 39 -4.17 -7.67 6.57
N ILE A 40 -4.60 -6.86 7.52
CA ILE A 40 -4.31 -5.42 7.52
C ILE A 40 -2.80 -5.18 7.65
N LYS A 41 -2.16 -5.88 8.58
CA LYS A 41 -0.72 -5.76 8.78
C LYS A 41 0.08 -6.07 7.50
N ARG A 42 -0.27 -7.13 6.80
CA ARG A 42 0.39 -7.50 5.54
C ARG A 42 0.24 -6.41 4.48
N ASN A 43 -0.94 -5.83 4.39
CA ASN A 43 -1.18 -4.76 3.43
C ASN A 43 -0.46 -3.46 3.82
N VAL A 44 -0.37 -3.15 5.10
CA VAL A 44 0.43 -2.01 5.60
C VAL A 44 1.91 -2.21 5.25
N GLU A 45 2.46 -3.38 5.54
CA GLU A 45 3.85 -3.69 5.23
C GLU A 45 4.13 -3.59 3.73
N HIS A 46 3.20 -4.08 2.90
CA HIS A 46 3.31 -3.96 1.45
C HIS A 46 3.37 -2.50 1.01
N LEU A 47 2.48 -1.66 1.54
CA LEU A 47 2.49 -0.23 1.21
C LEU A 47 3.77 0.46 1.67
N GLU A 48 4.29 0.09 2.83
CA GLU A 48 5.55 0.66 3.34
C GLU A 48 6.73 0.33 2.43
N ILE A 49 6.72 -0.85 1.82
CA ILE A 49 7.75 -1.26 0.88
C ILE A 49 7.60 -0.49 -0.44
N ILE A 50 6.42 -0.51 -1.04
CA ILE A 50 6.24 0.03 -2.39
C ILE A 50 6.23 1.55 -2.43
N LYS A 51 5.94 2.23 -1.33
CA LYS A 51 5.99 3.69 -1.33
C LYS A 51 7.40 4.22 -1.55
N GLY A 52 8.40 3.39 -1.32
CA GLY A 52 9.79 3.73 -1.57
C GLY A 52 10.25 3.45 -3.01
N TYR A 53 9.39 2.89 -3.84
CA TYR A 53 9.76 2.56 -5.21
C TYR A 53 10.01 3.81 -6.04
N LYS A 54 11.04 3.74 -6.87
CA LYS A 54 11.43 4.82 -7.75
C LYS A 54 11.45 4.32 -9.19
N LYS A 55 11.51 5.24 -10.12
CA LYS A 55 11.79 4.91 -11.52
C LYS A 55 13.16 4.25 -11.61
N LEU A 56 13.45 3.61 -12.72
CA LEU A 56 14.72 2.90 -12.89
C LEU A 56 15.96 3.80 -12.80
N ASP A 57 15.79 5.11 -12.87
CA ASP A 57 16.87 6.06 -12.64
C ASP A 57 17.27 6.19 -11.16
N GLU A 58 16.50 5.56 -10.27
CA GLU A 58 16.71 5.53 -8.82
C GLU A 58 16.66 6.89 -8.12
N SER A 59 16.29 7.94 -8.87
CA SER A 59 16.27 9.30 -8.32
C SER A 59 14.85 9.87 -8.20
N THR A 60 13.94 9.41 -9.04
CA THR A 60 12.58 9.94 -9.10
C THR A 60 11.57 8.92 -8.61
N SER A 61 10.78 9.30 -7.61
CA SER A 61 9.68 8.44 -7.14
C SER A 61 8.66 8.22 -8.26
N ILE A 62 8.07 7.02 -8.31
CA ILE A 62 6.95 6.74 -9.20
C ILE A 62 5.65 7.36 -8.67
N TRP A 63 5.65 7.82 -7.42
CA TRP A 63 4.45 8.33 -6.73
C TRP A 63 4.39 9.84 -6.78
N THR A 64 3.19 10.39 -6.94
CA THR A 64 2.95 11.82 -6.78
C THR A 64 2.76 12.14 -5.29
N THR A 65 2.73 13.43 -4.96
CA THR A 65 2.44 13.88 -3.58
C THR A 65 1.08 13.39 -3.12
N GLU A 66 0.08 13.40 -4.00
CA GLU A 66 -1.27 12.90 -3.69
C GLU A 66 -1.26 11.40 -3.41
N ASP A 67 -0.48 10.65 -4.19
CA ASP A 67 -0.33 9.22 -3.97
C ASP A 67 0.30 8.94 -2.60
N PHE A 68 1.34 9.67 -2.23
CA PHE A 68 1.96 9.53 -0.91
C PHE A 68 0.98 9.83 0.21
N THR A 69 0.17 10.86 0.05
CA THR A 69 -0.85 11.22 1.05
C THR A 69 -1.84 10.08 1.26
N ALA A 70 -2.33 9.48 0.18
CA ALA A 70 -3.27 8.35 0.25
C ALA A 70 -2.62 7.11 0.86
N ILE A 71 -1.40 6.80 0.45
CA ILE A 71 -0.66 5.64 0.97
C ILE A 71 -0.38 5.81 2.47
N ASP A 72 0.11 6.96 2.88
CA ASP A 72 0.42 7.23 4.29
C ASP A 72 -0.84 7.22 5.16
N ALA A 73 -1.95 7.75 4.66
CA ALA A 73 -3.23 7.70 5.37
C ALA A 73 -3.69 6.25 5.58
N ALA A 74 -3.55 5.40 4.56
CA ALA A 74 -3.90 3.99 4.66
C ALA A 74 -2.98 3.26 5.65
N ILE A 75 -1.68 3.54 5.61
CA ILE A 75 -0.71 2.95 6.55
C ILE A 75 -1.07 3.32 7.99
N THR A 76 -1.35 4.59 8.24
CA THR A 76 -1.73 5.07 9.57
C THR A 76 -3.01 4.40 10.06
N LYS A 77 -4.02 4.32 9.20
CA LYS A 77 -5.28 3.67 9.51
C LYS A 77 -5.08 2.19 9.82
N GLY A 78 -4.30 1.50 8.98
CA GLY A 78 -4.01 0.08 9.18
C GLY A 78 -3.29 -0.17 10.50
N LYS A 79 -2.29 0.62 10.83
CA LYS A 79 -1.54 0.48 12.09
C LYS A 79 -2.45 0.64 13.30
N SER A 80 -3.46 1.50 13.22
CA SER A 80 -4.40 1.67 14.31
C SER A 80 -5.28 0.44 14.52
N VAL A 81 -5.46 -0.40 13.50
CA VAL A 81 -6.26 -1.63 13.59
C VAL A 81 -5.54 -2.68 14.40
N TYR A 82 -4.27 -2.91 14.16
CA TYR A 82 -3.51 -3.98 14.84
C TYR A 82 -2.55 -3.45 15.91
N GLY A 83 -2.57 -2.18 16.18
CA GLY A 83 -1.78 -1.59 17.27
C GLY A 83 -0.29 -1.45 16.98
N GLY A 84 0.07 -1.42 15.70
CA GLY A 84 1.47 -1.33 15.29
C GLY A 84 1.93 0.06 14.80
#